data_e3af0d39ff0d349e91bbd2d126a17f1a
#
_entry.id   e3af0d39ff0d349e91bbd2d126a17f1a
#
_cell.length_a   1.000
_cell.length_b   1.000
_cell.length_c   1.000
_cell.angle_alpha   90.00
_cell.angle_beta   90.00
_cell.angle_gamma   90.00
#
_symmetry.space_group_name_H-M   'P 1'
#
loop_
_entity.id
_entity.type
_entity.pdbx_description
1 polymer ?
#
loop_
_entity_poly.entity_id
_entity_poly.type
_entity_poly.pdbx_seq_one_letter_code
_entity_poly.pdbx_strand_id
1 'polypeptide(L)'
;MPSVRTWNILLSAYAIQGDISRAKHCWRRMKKSEIRPDIVSYNTLLNCCVKSFRIRKKRSRNSGNIEEDVEFIFKELMHDQDVLANHITYLTMINFWINKKKTKRAEQFLLKVIQEHKKSNNGVMKISDSKILFPLRSLFHKVMTGWLITKKPENAEQLLLKMTELSDDGFDGLQPNTETYNILINCWAKSNKWESGECAEAILRGMEGLVSAGKEKVITNRDSYNFVLEAWSNSGGDISLIRIEKLIREMVSLENPGVLPDSDSYELWLKTIAASNGRVDKIQKGKEVIMMMKTHNFCPNGDIRRKILLLSDS
;
A
#
# COMPACT_ATOMS: atom_id res chain seq x y z
N MET A 1 33.23 27.96 9.60
CA MET A 1 31.77 28.12 9.41
C MET A 1 31.12 26.76 9.35
N PRO A 2 29.89 26.54 9.85
CA PRO A 2 29.23 25.28 9.77
C PRO A 2 28.91 24.94 8.28
N SER A 3 29.13 23.69 7.87
CA SER A 3 28.83 23.21 6.52
C SER A 3 27.33 22.87 6.35
N VAL A 4 26.84 22.68 5.12
CA VAL A 4 25.49 22.16 4.86
C VAL A 4 25.24 20.87 5.65
N ARG A 5 26.22 19.97 5.71
CA ARG A 5 26.16 18.73 6.48
C ARG A 5 25.90 18.97 7.97
N THR A 6 26.57 19.97 8.57
CA THR A 6 26.37 20.33 9.99
C THR A 6 24.95 20.79 10.25
N TRP A 7 24.38 21.63 9.35
CA TRP A 7 23.01 22.08 9.43
C TRP A 7 22.00 20.92 9.25
N ASN A 8 22.28 20.02 8.33
CA ASN A 8 21.42 18.84 8.11
C ASN A 8 21.39 17.89 9.32
N ILE A 9 22.52 17.72 10.03
CA ILE A 9 22.56 16.95 11.28
C ILE A 9 21.67 17.60 12.35
N LEU A 10 21.74 18.92 12.49
CA LEU A 10 20.92 19.66 13.46
C LEU A 10 19.42 19.60 13.10
N LEU A 11 19.08 19.77 11.82
CA LEU A 11 17.71 19.60 11.32
C LEU A 11 17.19 18.18 11.60
N SER A 12 18.03 17.16 11.38
CA SER A 12 17.66 15.76 11.64
C SER A 12 17.40 15.50 13.13
N ALA A 13 18.16 16.11 14.03
CA ALA A 13 17.92 15.99 15.46
C ALA A 13 16.53 16.54 15.86
N TYR A 14 16.14 17.70 15.34
CA TYR A 14 14.79 18.25 15.54
C TYR A 14 13.71 17.41 14.85
N ALA A 15 14.01 16.88 13.67
CA ALA A 15 13.09 16.00 12.96
C ALA A 15 12.81 14.69 13.70
N ILE A 16 13.81 14.11 14.36
CA ILE A 16 13.64 12.93 15.23
C ILE A 16 12.64 13.22 16.36
N GLN A 17 12.71 14.40 16.95
CA GLN A 17 11.81 14.84 18.03
C GLN A 17 10.43 15.30 17.51
N GLY A 18 10.27 15.53 16.21
CA GLY A 18 9.06 16.13 15.62
C GLY A 18 8.87 17.60 16.01
N ASP A 19 9.95 18.31 16.38
CA ASP A 19 9.92 19.72 16.75
C ASP A 19 10.06 20.62 15.52
N ILE A 20 8.94 20.83 14.85
CA ILE A 20 8.88 21.66 13.64
C ILE A 20 9.26 23.12 13.89
N SER A 21 8.98 23.66 15.09
CA SER A 21 9.27 25.04 15.41
C SER A 21 10.78 25.30 15.44
N ARG A 22 11.54 24.44 16.14
CA ARG A 22 13.00 24.51 16.18
C ARG A 22 13.62 24.17 14.84
N ALA A 23 13.09 23.18 14.12
CA ALA A 23 13.54 22.84 12.77
C ALA A 23 13.41 24.02 11.79
N LYS A 24 12.26 24.71 11.77
CA LYS A 24 12.04 25.92 10.96
C LYS A 24 12.98 27.06 11.36
N HIS A 25 13.20 27.25 12.66
CA HIS A 25 14.15 28.27 13.13
C HIS A 25 15.58 27.94 12.66
N CYS A 26 16.02 26.69 12.80
CA CYS A 26 17.30 26.22 12.30
C CYS A 26 17.47 26.45 10.78
N TRP A 27 16.44 26.08 9.98
CA TRP A 27 16.45 26.28 8.54
C TRP A 27 16.52 27.76 8.13
N ARG A 28 15.78 28.65 8.82
CA ARG A 28 15.88 30.10 8.58
C ARG A 28 17.27 30.64 8.90
N ARG A 29 17.92 30.13 9.96
CA ARG A 29 19.30 30.50 10.29
C ARG A 29 20.28 30.03 9.23
N MET A 30 20.11 28.81 8.71
CA MET A 30 20.92 28.28 7.61
C MET A 30 20.85 29.22 6.39
N LYS A 31 19.65 29.62 5.98
CA LYS A 31 19.47 30.59 4.87
C LYS A 31 20.12 31.95 5.15
N LYS A 32 20.06 32.47 6.40
CA LYS A 32 20.67 33.74 6.79
C LYS A 32 22.18 33.68 6.80
N SER A 33 22.79 32.51 7.01
CA SER A 33 24.25 32.33 6.97
C SER A 33 24.81 32.10 5.57
N GLU A 34 24.04 32.45 4.53
CA GLU A 34 24.39 32.29 3.09
C GLU A 34 24.67 30.84 2.66
N ILE A 35 24.34 29.88 3.53
CA ILE A 35 24.47 28.46 3.23
C ILE A 35 23.16 27.99 2.61
N ARG A 36 23.21 27.65 1.32
CA ARG A 36 22.02 27.18 0.59
C ARG A 36 21.58 25.81 1.08
N PRO A 37 20.29 25.64 1.45
CA PRO A 37 19.73 24.33 1.74
C PRO A 37 19.85 23.42 0.51
N ASP A 38 20.11 22.14 0.73
CA ASP A 38 20.10 21.10 -0.28
C ASP A 38 18.82 20.25 -0.19
N ILE A 39 18.67 19.26 -1.09
CA ILE A 39 17.51 18.37 -1.09
C ILE A 39 17.35 17.59 0.23
N VAL A 40 18.45 17.32 0.93
CA VAL A 40 18.41 16.64 2.23
C VAL A 40 17.82 17.57 3.29
N SER A 41 18.15 18.87 3.26
CA SER A 41 17.58 19.89 4.15
C SER A 41 16.06 19.98 4.00
N TYR A 42 15.57 20.09 2.76
CA TYR A 42 14.14 20.17 2.47
C TYR A 42 13.40 18.88 2.86
N ASN A 43 13.92 17.71 2.50
CA ASN A 43 13.31 16.42 2.84
C ASN A 43 13.28 16.18 4.36
N THR A 44 14.31 16.62 5.08
CA THR A 44 14.36 16.53 6.55
C THR A 44 13.29 17.40 7.19
N LEU A 45 13.08 18.61 6.69
CA LEU A 45 12.02 19.51 7.15
C LEU A 45 10.62 18.94 6.88
N LEU A 46 10.34 18.45 5.66
CA LEU A 46 9.09 17.81 5.32
C LEU A 46 8.82 16.59 6.22
N ASN A 47 9.82 15.75 6.44
CA ASN A 47 9.70 14.61 7.35
C ASN A 47 9.46 15.04 8.81
N CYS A 48 10.06 16.14 9.26
CA CYS A 48 9.77 16.73 10.56
C CYS A 48 8.30 17.10 10.71
N CYS A 49 7.70 17.71 9.68
CA CYS A 49 6.27 18.02 9.65
C CYS A 49 5.40 16.76 9.80
N VAL A 50 5.71 15.70 9.02
CA VAL A 50 4.99 14.42 9.09
C VAL A 50 5.07 13.80 10.48
N LYS A 51 6.26 13.78 11.10
CA LYS A 51 6.47 13.27 12.46
C LYS A 51 5.75 14.13 13.50
N SER A 52 5.85 15.44 13.39
CA SER A 52 5.14 16.38 14.27
C SER A 52 3.63 16.14 14.24
N PHE A 53 3.06 15.95 13.06
CA PHE A 53 1.65 15.61 12.89
C PHE A 53 1.28 14.29 13.60
N ARG A 54 2.08 13.23 13.44
CA ARG A 54 1.85 11.93 14.09
C ARG A 54 1.91 12.03 15.61
N ILE A 55 2.88 12.77 16.16
CA ILE A 55 3.04 12.97 17.61
C ILE A 55 1.87 13.77 18.19
N ARG A 56 1.47 14.86 17.53
CA ARG A 56 0.34 15.71 17.97
C ARG A 56 -0.97 14.95 17.93
N LYS A 57 -1.20 14.15 16.87
CA LYS A 57 -2.37 13.29 16.75
C LYS A 57 -2.48 12.29 17.91
N LYS A 58 -1.37 11.66 18.31
CA LYS A 58 -1.34 10.73 19.46
C LYS A 58 -1.63 11.42 20.78
N ARG A 59 -1.29 12.72 20.92
CA ARG A 59 -1.47 13.50 22.16
C ARG A 59 -2.77 14.32 22.19
N SER A 60 -3.69 14.10 21.27
CA SER A 60 -4.94 14.89 21.09
C SER A 60 -4.73 16.40 21.05
N ARG A 61 -3.54 16.86 20.70
CA ARG A 61 -3.24 18.30 20.57
C ARG A 61 -3.66 18.78 19.18
N ASN A 62 -4.26 19.97 19.16
CA ASN A 62 -4.69 20.60 17.91
C ASN A 62 -3.53 20.65 16.92
N SER A 63 -3.72 20.12 15.70
CA SER A 63 -2.68 19.96 14.69
C SER A 63 -2.38 21.26 13.93
N GLY A 64 -2.74 22.44 14.50
CA GLY A 64 -2.66 23.75 13.86
C GLY A 64 -1.59 23.84 12.75
N ASN A 65 -1.77 24.61 11.77
CA ASN A 65 -0.91 25.03 10.64
C ASN A 65 0.18 24.07 10.06
N ILE A 66 0.26 22.78 10.48
CA ILE A 66 1.26 21.84 9.90
C ILE A 66 1.01 21.64 8.39
N GLU A 67 -0.24 21.71 7.94
CA GLU A 67 -0.59 21.62 6.52
C GLU A 67 0.00 22.79 5.74
N GLU A 68 -0.16 24.00 6.26
CA GLU A 68 0.42 25.23 5.69
C GLU A 68 1.96 25.17 5.71
N ASP A 69 2.55 24.63 6.79
CA ASP A 69 4.00 24.45 6.87
C ASP A 69 4.54 23.51 5.80
N VAL A 70 3.84 22.38 5.57
CA VAL A 70 4.21 21.40 4.53
C VAL A 70 4.08 22.01 3.14
N GLU A 71 2.98 22.68 2.86
CA GLU A 71 2.75 23.34 1.57
C GLU A 71 3.75 24.46 1.32
N PHE A 72 4.06 25.25 2.33
CA PHE A 72 5.05 26.32 2.25
C PHE A 72 6.44 25.76 1.92
N ILE A 73 6.91 24.74 2.68
CA ILE A 73 8.23 24.13 2.45
C ILE A 73 8.32 23.50 1.07
N PHE A 74 7.25 22.80 0.63
CA PHE A 74 7.20 22.20 -0.68
C PHE A 74 7.21 23.25 -1.79
N LYS A 75 6.45 24.35 -1.63
CA LYS A 75 6.41 25.47 -2.59
C LYS A 75 7.79 26.15 -2.68
N GLU A 76 8.47 26.36 -1.56
CA GLU A 76 9.84 26.92 -1.51
C GLU A 76 10.81 26.02 -2.30
N LEU A 77 10.73 24.68 -2.12
CA LEU A 77 11.56 23.73 -2.87
C LEU A 77 11.28 23.81 -4.38
N MET A 78 9.99 23.90 -4.78
CA MET A 78 9.62 23.95 -6.20
C MET A 78 10.02 25.27 -6.89
N HIS A 79 10.27 26.34 -6.13
CA HIS A 79 10.79 27.62 -6.65
C HIS A 79 12.31 27.71 -6.62
N ASP A 80 12.98 26.76 -5.96
CA ASP A 80 14.42 26.71 -5.90
C ASP A 80 14.98 26.20 -7.22
N GLN A 81 15.77 27.01 -7.93
CA GLN A 81 16.30 26.64 -9.26
C GLN A 81 17.49 25.69 -9.18
N ASP A 82 18.16 25.64 -8.02
CA ASP A 82 19.36 24.83 -7.80
C ASP A 82 19.06 23.46 -7.19
N VAL A 83 17.84 23.26 -6.64
CA VAL A 83 17.45 22.04 -5.92
C VAL A 83 16.23 21.39 -6.54
N LEU A 84 16.40 20.18 -7.05
CA LEU A 84 15.31 19.42 -7.63
C LEU A 84 14.65 18.49 -6.61
N ALA A 85 13.32 18.51 -6.57
CA ALA A 85 12.55 17.54 -5.81
C ALA A 85 12.87 16.11 -6.29
N ASN A 86 12.98 15.17 -5.35
CA ASN A 86 13.29 13.78 -5.65
C ASN A 86 12.18 12.83 -5.16
N HIS A 87 12.36 11.54 -5.39
CA HIS A 87 11.41 10.50 -4.97
C HIS A 87 11.02 10.63 -3.48
N ILE A 88 11.98 10.88 -2.59
CA ILE A 88 11.74 11.02 -1.15
C ILE A 88 10.82 12.21 -0.87
N THR A 89 10.99 13.31 -1.60
CA THR A 89 10.14 14.49 -1.50
C THR A 89 8.67 14.15 -1.79
N TYR A 90 8.43 13.54 -2.95
CA TYR A 90 7.07 13.20 -3.38
C TYR A 90 6.42 12.14 -2.49
N LEU A 91 7.19 11.11 -2.10
CA LEU A 91 6.74 10.08 -1.19
C LEU A 91 6.37 10.67 0.19
N THR A 92 7.14 11.63 0.68
CA THR A 92 6.88 12.31 1.96
C THR A 92 5.58 13.12 1.89
N MET A 93 5.35 13.83 0.79
CA MET A 93 4.11 14.58 0.55
C MET A 93 2.89 13.66 0.49
N ILE A 94 2.96 12.57 -0.29
CA ILE A 94 1.89 11.58 -0.40
C ILE A 94 1.61 10.96 0.97
N ASN A 95 2.65 10.54 1.71
CA ASN A 95 2.51 10.00 3.06
C ASN A 95 1.83 10.99 4.03
N PHE A 96 2.13 12.28 3.92
CA PHE A 96 1.49 13.30 4.73
C PHE A 96 -0.02 13.34 4.51
N TRP A 97 -0.48 13.38 3.25
CA TRP A 97 -1.90 13.42 2.91
C TRP A 97 -2.63 12.12 3.31
N ILE A 98 -2.01 10.97 3.13
CA ILE A 98 -2.57 9.67 3.55
C ILE A 98 -2.72 9.62 5.09
N ASN A 99 -1.71 10.08 5.85
CA ASN A 99 -1.79 10.13 7.31
C ASN A 99 -2.91 11.06 7.81
N LYS A 100 -3.24 12.09 7.03
CA LYS A 100 -4.40 12.97 7.25
C LYS A 100 -5.73 12.38 6.79
N LYS A 101 -5.74 11.16 6.24
CA LYS A 101 -6.91 10.53 5.60
C LYS A 101 -7.45 11.33 4.40
N LYS A 102 -6.63 12.19 3.80
CA LYS A 102 -6.94 12.96 2.58
C LYS A 102 -6.38 12.27 1.34
N THR A 103 -6.71 10.98 1.13
CA THR A 103 -6.13 10.14 0.06
C THR A 103 -6.42 10.70 -1.33
N LYS A 104 -7.62 11.27 -1.55
CA LYS A 104 -7.93 11.94 -2.83
C LYS A 104 -6.96 13.09 -3.14
N ARG A 105 -6.52 13.82 -2.11
CA ARG A 105 -5.53 14.89 -2.30
C ARG A 105 -4.13 14.33 -2.62
N ALA A 106 -3.76 13.19 -2.00
CA ALA A 106 -2.54 12.48 -2.35
C ALA A 106 -2.54 12.01 -3.81
N GLU A 107 -3.66 11.49 -4.31
CA GLU A 107 -3.84 11.09 -5.70
C GLU A 107 -3.76 12.28 -6.66
N GLN A 108 -4.49 13.36 -6.38
CA GLN A 108 -4.43 14.59 -7.19
C GLN A 108 -3.01 15.15 -7.26
N PHE A 109 -2.28 15.11 -6.15
CA PHE A 109 -0.88 15.52 -6.09
C PHE A 109 0.00 14.63 -6.98
N LEU A 110 -0.14 13.30 -6.91
CA LEU A 110 0.58 12.36 -7.76
C LEU A 110 0.33 12.64 -9.25
N LEU A 111 -0.95 12.77 -9.64
CA LEU A 111 -1.31 13.02 -11.04
C LEU A 111 -0.80 14.36 -11.55
N LYS A 112 -0.81 15.40 -10.70
CA LYS A 112 -0.24 16.70 -11.03
C LYS A 112 1.27 16.62 -11.29
N VAL A 113 2.02 15.93 -10.44
CA VAL A 113 3.46 15.70 -10.61
C VAL A 113 3.74 15.03 -11.96
N ILE A 114 2.96 14.00 -12.32
CA ILE A 114 3.10 13.31 -13.61
C ILE A 114 2.82 14.24 -14.79
N GLN A 115 1.78 15.07 -14.69
CA GLN A 115 1.44 16.04 -15.75
C GLN A 115 2.53 17.10 -15.95
N GLU A 116 3.11 17.60 -14.88
CA GLU A 116 4.21 18.56 -14.93
C GLU A 116 5.45 17.93 -15.60
N HIS A 117 5.77 16.67 -15.27
CA HIS A 117 6.84 15.95 -15.95
C HIS A 117 6.55 15.67 -17.44
N LYS A 118 5.30 15.37 -17.81
CA LYS A 118 4.92 15.24 -19.23
C LYS A 118 5.20 16.54 -20.02
N LYS A 119 4.85 17.67 -19.45
CA LYS A 119 5.02 18.99 -20.10
C LYS A 119 6.49 19.37 -20.29
N SER A 120 7.33 19.09 -19.30
CA SER A 120 8.77 19.44 -19.34
C SER A 120 9.54 18.69 -20.40
N ASN A 121 9.08 17.50 -20.83
CA ASN A 121 9.79 16.61 -21.74
C ASN A 121 9.18 16.52 -23.15
N ASN A 122 8.38 17.51 -23.59
CA ASN A 122 7.72 17.53 -24.91
C ASN A 122 7.01 16.20 -25.26
N GLY A 123 6.44 15.52 -24.26
CA GLY A 123 5.70 14.25 -24.44
C GLY A 123 6.55 13.00 -24.67
N VAL A 124 7.87 13.12 -24.78
CA VAL A 124 8.78 11.99 -24.99
C VAL A 124 9.60 11.77 -23.72
N MET A 125 9.18 10.84 -22.87
CA MET A 125 9.98 10.36 -21.76
C MET A 125 11.01 9.35 -22.25
N LYS A 126 12.17 9.85 -22.75
CA LYS A 126 13.33 8.96 -22.90
C LYS A 126 13.94 8.72 -21.53
N ILE A 127 14.07 7.43 -21.15
CA ILE A 127 14.65 6.94 -19.90
C ILE A 127 16.07 7.46 -19.66
N SER A 128 16.80 7.86 -20.72
CA SER A 128 18.21 8.21 -20.68
C SER A 128 18.55 9.58 -20.09
N ASP A 129 17.59 10.53 -20.04
CA ASP A 129 17.89 11.91 -19.68
C ASP A 129 17.41 12.33 -18.30
N SER A 130 16.70 11.46 -17.59
CA SER A 130 16.14 11.79 -16.29
C SER A 130 17.02 11.26 -15.15
N LYS A 131 17.85 12.11 -14.57
CA LYS A 131 18.30 12.00 -13.17
C LYS A 131 17.11 11.88 -12.17
N ILE A 132 15.89 11.81 -12.69
CA ILE A 132 14.59 11.84 -12.01
C ILE A 132 13.79 10.55 -12.32
N LEU A 133 14.44 9.45 -12.67
CA LEU A 133 13.72 8.18 -12.81
C LEU A 133 13.32 7.70 -11.42
N PHE A 134 12.23 8.32 -10.91
CA PHE A 134 11.57 7.82 -9.72
C PHE A 134 11.02 6.44 -10.02
N PRO A 135 11.02 5.55 -9.04
CA PRO A 135 10.12 4.43 -9.08
C PRO A 135 8.68 4.96 -8.95
N LEU A 136 8.13 5.57 -10.03
CA LEU A 136 6.76 6.11 -10.08
C LEU A 136 5.76 5.07 -9.58
N ARG A 137 6.01 3.79 -9.89
CA ARG A 137 5.21 2.67 -9.39
C ARG A 137 5.06 2.71 -7.87
N SER A 138 6.14 3.00 -7.12
CA SER A 138 6.07 3.03 -5.65
C SER A 138 5.19 4.17 -5.14
N LEU A 139 5.09 5.29 -5.87
CA LEU A 139 4.18 6.38 -5.54
C LEU A 139 2.72 5.97 -5.79
N PHE A 140 2.44 5.26 -6.90
CA PHE A 140 1.12 4.66 -7.15
C PHE A 140 0.74 3.67 -6.06
N HIS A 141 1.62 2.72 -5.75
CA HIS A 141 1.39 1.75 -4.66
C HIS A 141 1.09 2.44 -3.33
N LYS A 142 1.77 3.56 -3.07
CA LYS A 142 1.54 4.33 -1.84
C LYS A 142 0.16 4.97 -1.80
N VAL A 143 -0.32 5.54 -2.90
CA VAL A 143 -1.68 6.10 -2.98
C VAL A 143 -2.73 4.99 -2.93
N MET A 144 -2.52 3.86 -3.62
CA MET A 144 -3.39 2.68 -3.53
C MET A 144 -3.47 2.15 -2.08
N THR A 145 -2.34 2.08 -1.37
CA THR A 145 -2.33 1.77 0.07
C THR A 145 -3.13 2.81 0.90
N GLY A 146 -3.14 4.06 0.49
CA GLY A 146 -4.00 5.08 1.07
C GLY A 146 -5.49 4.77 0.88
N TRP A 147 -5.89 4.29 -0.29
CA TRP A 147 -7.25 3.85 -0.58
C TRP A 147 -7.61 2.58 0.20
N LEU A 148 -6.66 1.65 0.36
CA LEU A 148 -6.80 0.49 1.26
C LEU A 148 -7.12 0.92 2.70
N ILE A 149 -6.36 1.88 3.27
CA ILE A 149 -6.58 2.40 4.62
C ILE A 149 -7.95 3.08 4.75
N THR A 150 -8.42 3.75 3.70
CA THR A 150 -9.73 4.42 3.69
C THR A 150 -10.87 3.52 3.21
N LYS A 151 -10.59 2.25 2.88
CA LYS A 151 -11.54 1.22 2.45
C LYS A 151 -12.37 1.62 1.23
N LYS A 152 -11.70 2.16 0.21
CA LYS A 152 -12.31 2.61 -1.04
C LYS A 152 -11.69 1.88 -2.24
N PRO A 153 -12.05 0.61 -2.48
CA PRO A 153 -11.45 -0.21 -3.53
C PRO A 153 -11.69 0.33 -4.94
N GLU A 154 -12.85 0.94 -5.22
CA GLU A 154 -13.17 1.49 -6.53
C GLU A 154 -12.19 2.61 -6.94
N ASN A 155 -11.77 3.42 -5.96
CA ASN A 155 -10.75 4.45 -6.22
C ASN A 155 -9.39 3.83 -6.53
N ALA A 156 -9.06 2.71 -5.87
CA ALA A 156 -7.81 1.98 -6.16
C ALA A 156 -7.85 1.35 -7.56
N GLU A 157 -9.02 0.84 -8.02
CA GLU A 157 -9.21 0.35 -9.39
C GLU A 157 -9.05 1.45 -10.44
N GLN A 158 -9.69 2.60 -10.22
CA GLN A 158 -9.53 3.76 -11.12
C GLN A 158 -8.06 4.20 -11.20
N LEU A 159 -7.33 4.14 -10.09
CA LEU A 159 -5.91 4.46 -10.08
C LEU A 159 -5.07 3.40 -10.81
N LEU A 160 -5.43 2.11 -10.73
CA LEU A 160 -4.81 1.05 -11.52
C LEU A 160 -5.03 1.26 -13.02
N LEU A 161 -6.27 1.58 -13.45
CA LEU A 161 -6.56 1.90 -14.85
C LEU A 161 -5.69 3.06 -15.32
N LYS A 162 -5.59 4.13 -14.52
CA LYS A 162 -4.73 5.27 -14.85
C LYS A 162 -3.24 4.91 -14.94
N MET A 163 -2.78 4.00 -14.09
CA MET A 163 -1.42 3.48 -14.13
C MET A 163 -1.15 2.70 -15.43
N THR A 164 -2.12 1.89 -15.87
CA THR A 164 -2.04 1.13 -17.13
C THR A 164 -2.03 2.07 -18.34
N GLU A 165 -2.95 3.04 -18.40
CA GLU A 165 -2.98 4.04 -19.47
C GLU A 165 -1.65 4.78 -19.62
N LEU A 166 -1.07 5.21 -18.48
CA LEU A 166 0.24 5.89 -18.50
C LEU A 166 1.37 4.95 -18.94
N SER A 167 1.31 3.68 -18.58
CA SER A 167 2.27 2.68 -19.06
C SER A 167 2.19 2.50 -20.57
N ASP A 168 0.97 2.45 -21.13
CA ASP A 168 0.73 2.32 -22.57
C ASP A 168 1.13 3.60 -23.33
N ASP A 169 1.00 4.76 -22.68
CA ASP A 169 1.53 6.06 -23.16
C ASP A 169 3.08 6.16 -23.15
N GLY A 170 3.78 5.07 -22.77
CA GLY A 170 5.24 5.00 -22.82
C GLY A 170 5.95 5.41 -21.54
N PHE A 171 5.25 5.49 -20.39
CA PHE A 171 5.91 5.65 -19.10
C PHE A 171 6.53 4.31 -18.65
N ASP A 172 7.75 4.07 -19.06
CA ASP A 172 8.49 2.89 -18.66
C ASP A 172 8.57 2.74 -17.14
N GLY A 173 8.42 1.51 -16.67
CA GLY A 173 8.46 1.20 -15.24
C GLY A 173 7.12 1.37 -14.50
N LEU A 174 6.06 1.92 -15.15
CA LEU A 174 4.72 2.01 -14.59
C LEU A 174 3.86 0.75 -14.80
N GLN A 175 4.32 -0.23 -15.57
CA GLN A 175 3.55 -1.46 -15.78
C GLN A 175 3.11 -2.06 -14.43
N PRO A 176 1.80 -2.33 -14.24
CA PRO A 176 1.33 -3.05 -13.06
C PRO A 176 2.06 -4.38 -12.88
N ASN A 177 2.37 -4.74 -11.66
CA ASN A 177 3.02 -5.97 -11.28
C ASN A 177 2.19 -6.72 -10.23
N THR A 178 2.65 -7.89 -9.80
CA THR A 178 2.01 -8.69 -8.75
C THR A 178 1.64 -7.86 -7.52
N GLU A 179 2.55 -7.00 -7.03
CA GLU A 179 2.30 -6.15 -5.86
C GLU A 179 1.14 -5.17 -6.10
N THR A 180 1.05 -4.60 -7.32
CA THR A 180 -0.04 -3.68 -7.69
C THR A 180 -1.40 -4.34 -7.55
N TYR A 181 -1.55 -5.55 -8.12
CA TYR A 181 -2.79 -6.32 -8.04
C TYR A 181 -3.08 -6.80 -6.61
N ASN A 182 -2.06 -7.25 -5.88
CA ASN A 182 -2.21 -7.67 -4.49
C ASN A 182 -2.69 -6.53 -3.58
N ILE A 183 -2.21 -5.29 -3.78
CA ILE A 183 -2.73 -4.13 -3.06
C ILE A 183 -4.21 -3.92 -3.36
N LEU A 184 -4.63 -4.08 -4.63
CA LEU A 184 -6.02 -3.91 -5.02
C LEU A 184 -6.92 -5.00 -4.45
N ILE A 185 -6.52 -6.28 -4.55
CA ILE A 185 -7.24 -7.41 -3.95
C ILE A 185 -7.41 -7.18 -2.43
N ASN A 186 -6.32 -6.78 -1.74
CA ASN A 186 -6.36 -6.47 -0.32
C ASN A 186 -7.28 -5.27 -0.01
N CYS A 187 -7.36 -4.29 -0.91
CA CYS A 187 -8.28 -3.17 -0.76
C CYS A 187 -9.74 -3.64 -0.77
N TRP A 188 -10.10 -4.55 -1.66
CA TRP A 188 -11.39 -5.20 -1.67
C TRP A 188 -11.61 -6.04 -0.40
N ALA A 189 -10.65 -6.86 0.00
CA ALA A 189 -10.74 -7.67 1.21
C ALA A 189 -11.03 -6.86 2.48
N LYS A 190 -10.44 -5.66 2.61
CA LYS A 190 -10.63 -4.77 3.77
C LYS A 190 -11.81 -3.82 3.64
N SER A 191 -12.51 -3.77 2.50
CA SER A 191 -13.63 -2.86 2.27
C SER A 191 -14.86 -3.21 3.09
N ASN A 192 -15.02 -4.48 3.48
CA ASN A 192 -16.18 -5.05 4.16
C ASN A 192 -17.49 -4.92 3.34
N LYS A 193 -17.40 -4.89 2.02
CA LYS A 193 -18.55 -4.90 1.12
C LYS A 193 -18.98 -6.34 0.85
N TRP A 194 -20.25 -6.55 0.58
CA TRP A 194 -20.78 -7.88 0.27
C TRP A 194 -20.20 -8.47 -1.02
N GLU A 195 -19.90 -7.61 -2.02
CA GLU A 195 -19.29 -7.98 -3.31
C GLU A 195 -17.76 -8.19 -3.25
N SER A 196 -17.12 -7.98 -2.07
CA SER A 196 -15.65 -8.01 -1.95
C SER A 196 -15.03 -9.31 -2.43
N GLY A 197 -15.68 -10.45 -2.14
CA GLY A 197 -15.20 -11.77 -2.55
C GLY A 197 -15.18 -11.92 -4.06
N GLU A 198 -16.28 -11.55 -4.70
CA GLU A 198 -16.43 -11.65 -6.17
C GLU A 198 -15.45 -10.74 -6.91
N CYS A 199 -15.34 -9.47 -6.47
CA CYS A 199 -14.41 -8.52 -7.06
C CYS A 199 -12.96 -8.94 -6.88
N ALA A 200 -12.58 -9.39 -5.68
CA ALA A 200 -11.23 -9.87 -5.40
C ALA A 200 -10.88 -11.12 -6.24
N GLU A 201 -11.79 -12.07 -6.36
CA GLU A 201 -11.59 -13.27 -7.18
C GLU A 201 -11.52 -12.93 -8.68
N ALA A 202 -12.33 -11.99 -9.17
CA ALA A 202 -12.26 -11.53 -10.56
C ALA A 202 -10.89 -10.93 -10.88
N ILE A 203 -10.29 -10.16 -9.97
CA ILE A 203 -8.95 -9.61 -10.13
C ILE A 203 -7.90 -10.73 -10.16
N LEU A 204 -8.00 -11.74 -9.28
CA LEU A 204 -7.11 -12.91 -9.28
C LEU A 204 -7.17 -13.65 -10.64
N ARG A 205 -8.39 -13.90 -11.17
CA ARG A 205 -8.56 -14.53 -12.50
C ARG A 205 -7.98 -13.66 -13.61
N GLY A 206 -8.13 -12.34 -13.50
CA GLY A 206 -7.46 -11.40 -14.41
C GLY A 206 -5.94 -11.52 -14.37
N MET A 207 -5.33 -11.66 -13.19
CA MET A 207 -3.89 -11.90 -13.05
C MET A 207 -3.45 -13.20 -13.73
N GLU A 208 -4.20 -14.29 -13.55
CA GLU A 208 -3.92 -15.59 -14.21
C GLU A 208 -4.00 -15.48 -15.73
N GLY A 209 -4.97 -14.74 -16.24
CA GLY A 209 -5.07 -14.43 -17.67
C GLY A 209 -3.86 -13.67 -18.19
N LEU A 210 -3.32 -12.72 -17.42
CA LEU A 210 -2.10 -11.98 -17.76
C LEU A 210 -0.86 -12.88 -17.76
N VAL A 211 -0.75 -13.80 -16.80
CA VAL A 211 0.33 -14.81 -16.76
C VAL A 211 0.26 -15.67 -18.00
N SER A 212 -0.93 -16.17 -18.36
CA SER A 212 -1.14 -17.00 -19.56
C SER A 212 -0.84 -16.23 -20.85
N ALA A 213 -1.03 -14.90 -20.86
CA ALA A 213 -0.68 -14.02 -21.98
C ALA A 213 0.82 -13.62 -22.01
N GLY A 214 1.67 -14.22 -21.16
CA GLY A 214 3.12 -13.98 -21.15
C GLY A 214 3.54 -12.66 -20.51
N LYS A 215 2.73 -12.05 -19.65
CA LYS A 215 3.10 -10.85 -18.90
C LYS A 215 3.96 -11.22 -17.70
N GLU A 216 5.28 -11.34 -17.90
CA GLU A 216 6.25 -11.83 -16.90
C GLU A 216 6.27 -11.08 -15.55
N LYS A 217 5.78 -9.82 -15.50
CA LYS A 217 5.77 -9.01 -14.28
C LYS A 217 4.60 -9.32 -13.34
N VAL A 218 3.64 -10.12 -13.79
CA VAL A 218 2.47 -10.51 -13.00
C VAL A 218 2.56 -12.01 -12.74
N ILE A 219 2.59 -12.39 -11.48
CA ILE A 219 2.62 -13.78 -11.03
C ILE A 219 1.64 -13.89 -9.87
N THR A 220 0.72 -14.84 -9.92
CA THR A 220 -0.11 -15.16 -8.75
C THR A 220 0.74 -15.86 -7.71
N ASN A 221 0.62 -15.43 -6.46
CA ASN A 221 1.35 -16.00 -5.34
C ASN A 221 0.40 -16.27 -4.14
N ARG A 222 0.93 -16.86 -3.08
CA ARG A 222 0.16 -17.15 -1.86
C ARG A 222 -0.58 -15.93 -1.32
N ASP A 223 0.05 -14.75 -1.31
CA ASP A 223 -0.58 -13.52 -0.82
C ASP A 223 -1.78 -13.15 -1.68
N SER A 224 -1.70 -13.32 -3.02
CA SER A 224 -2.82 -13.08 -3.93
C SER A 224 -4.03 -13.92 -3.53
N TYR A 225 -3.83 -15.21 -3.31
CA TYR A 225 -4.90 -16.13 -2.87
C TYR A 225 -5.39 -15.81 -1.45
N ASN A 226 -4.49 -15.56 -0.50
CA ASN A 226 -4.87 -15.25 0.89
C ASN A 226 -5.72 -13.98 0.98
N PHE A 227 -5.44 -12.94 0.20
CA PHE A 227 -6.30 -11.75 0.14
C PHE A 227 -7.67 -12.05 -0.45
N VAL A 228 -7.77 -12.94 -1.44
CA VAL A 228 -9.08 -13.38 -1.97
C VAL A 228 -9.84 -14.22 -0.94
N LEU A 229 -9.18 -15.14 -0.26
CA LEU A 229 -9.77 -15.89 0.86
C LEU A 229 -10.29 -14.96 1.96
N GLU A 230 -9.50 -13.90 2.30
CA GLU A 230 -9.93 -12.90 3.27
C GLU A 230 -11.15 -12.10 2.78
N ALA A 231 -11.17 -11.73 1.50
CA ALA A 231 -12.30 -11.02 0.89
C ALA A 231 -13.58 -11.86 0.99
N TRP A 232 -13.54 -13.14 0.62
CA TRP A 232 -14.66 -14.06 0.77
C TRP A 232 -15.05 -14.27 2.23
N SER A 233 -14.09 -14.44 3.14
CA SER A 233 -14.36 -14.59 4.57
C SER A 233 -15.09 -13.37 5.16
N ASN A 234 -14.80 -12.17 4.64
CA ASN A 234 -15.44 -10.92 5.09
C ASN A 234 -16.78 -10.63 4.38
N SER A 235 -17.02 -11.18 3.19
CA SER A 235 -18.32 -11.08 2.48
C SER A 235 -19.41 -11.88 3.19
N GLY A 236 -19.05 -13.00 3.82
CA GLY A 236 -19.97 -13.86 4.56
C GLY A 236 -20.91 -14.69 3.68
N GLY A 237 -21.77 -15.47 4.31
CA GLY A 237 -22.76 -16.34 3.64
C GLY A 237 -22.22 -17.69 3.19
N ASP A 238 -23.13 -18.57 2.77
CA ASP A 238 -22.82 -19.97 2.39
C ASP A 238 -21.96 -20.04 1.13
N ILE A 239 -22.14 -19.11 0.21
CA ILE A 239 -21.34 -19.01 -1.03
C ILE A 239 -19.86 -18.81 -0.70
N SER A 240 -19.55 -17.98 0.29
CA SER A 240 -18.17 -17.71 0.73
C SER A 240 -17.46 -18.99 1.16
N LEU A 241 -18.14 -19.86 1.89
CA LEU A 241 -17.58 -21.14 2.33
C LEU A 241 -17.23 -22.05 1.14
N ILE A 242 -18.13 -22.17 0.16
CA ILE A 242 -17.92 -22.97 -1.04
C ILE A 242 -16.74 -22.43 -1.85
N ARG A 243 -16.64 -21.10 -1.97
CA ARG A 243 -15.57 -20.45 -2.74
C ARG A 243 -14.20 -20.61 -2.06
N ILE A 244 -14.13 -20.43 -0.73
CA ILE A 244 -12.90 -20.61 0.04
C ILE A 244 -12.41 -22.05 -0.07
N GLU A 245 -13.29 -23.04 0.09
CA GLU A 245 -12.93 -24.44 -0.07
C GLU A 245 -12.38 -24.73 -1.48
N LYS A 246 -13.04 -24.22 -2.52
CA LYS A 246 -12.59 -24.36 -3.91
C LYS A 246 -11.21 -23.76 -4.13
N LEU A 247 -10.98 -22.52 -3.65
CA LEU A 247 -9.70 -21.82 -3.79
C LEU A 247 -8.58 -22.54 -3.07
N ILE A 248 -8.80 -23.05 -1.85
CA ILE A 248 -7.77 -23.81 -1.13
C ILE A 248 -7.43 -25.12 -1.85
N ARG A 249 -8.43 -25.84 -2.40
CA ARG A 249 -8.17 -27.02 -3.22
C ARG A 249 -7.39 -26.69 -4.49
N GLU A 250 -7.69 -25.56 -5.10
CA GLU A 250 -6.96 -25.04 -6.27
C GLU A 250 -5.50 -24.72 -5.92
N MET A 251 -5.24 -23.99 -4.81
CA MET A 251 -3.88 -23.70 -4.33
C MET A 251 -3.04 -24.98 -4.15
N VAL A 252 -3.68 -26.03 -3.65
CA VAL A 252 -3.05 -27.34 -3.48
C VAL A 252 -2.77 -28.01 -4.83
N SER A 253 -3.74 -27.99 -5.76
CA SER A 253 -3.61 -28.65 -7.06
C SER A 253 -2.57 -28.05 -7.99
N LEU A 254 -2.19 -26.78 -7.74
CA LEU A 254 -1.14 -26.11 -8.52
C LEU A 254 0.28 -26.63 -8.24
N GLU A 255 0.46 -27.40 -7.16
CA GLU A 255 1.75 -27.98 -6.74
C GLU A 255 2.92 -26.98 -6.71
N ASN A 256 2.60 -25.68 -6.64
CA ASN A 256 3.56 -24.58 -6.62
C ASN A 256 3.86 -24.16 -5.17
N PRO A 257 5.11 -24.32 -4.66
CA PRO A 257 5.47 -23.93 -3.32
C PRO A 257 5.17 -22.47 -2.97
N GLY A 258 5.19 -21.57 -3.96
CA GLY A 258 4.87 -20.16 -3.81
C GLY A 258 3.38 -19.86 -3.65
N VAL A 259 2.51 -20.86 -3.89
CA VAL A 259 1.05 -20.73 -3.83
C VAL A 259 0.44 -21.66 -2.77
N LEU A 260 1.13 -22.73 -2.34
CA LEU A 260 0.60 -23.68 -1.36
C LEU A 260 -0.01 -22.98 -0.14
N PRO A 261 -1.18 -23.45 0.36
CA PRO A 261 -1.83 -22.89 1.53
C PRO A 261 -0.92 -22.89 2.77
N ASP A 262 -1.04 -21.86 3.57
CA ASP A 262 -0.33 -21.69 4.84
C ASP A 262 -1.29 -21.59 6.04
N SER A 263 -0.73 -21.21 7.21
CA SER A 263 -1.51 -21.01 8.44
C SER A 263 -2.68 -20.04 8.23
N ASP A 264 -2.42 -18.94 7.55
CA ASP A 264 -3.41 -17.88 7.34
C ASP A 264 -4.54 -18.35 6.41
N SER A 265 -4.22 -19.12 5.37
CA SER A 265 -5.20 -19.73 4.46
C SER A 265 -6.19 -20.61 5.22
N TYR A 266 -5.69 -21.52 6.05
CA TYR A 266 -6.54 -22.42 6.84
C TYR A 266 -7.29 -21.71 7.96
N GLU A 267 -6.68 -20.69 8.56
CA GLU A 267 -7.34 -19.86 9.58
C GLU A 267 -8.54 -19.10 9.02
N LEU A 268 -8.43 -18.54 7.80
CA LEU A 268 -9.53 -17.90 7.10
C LEU A 268 -10.66 -18.89 6.80
N TRP A 269 -10.33 -20.11 6.39
CA TRP A 269 -11.33 -21.15 6.16
C TRP A 269 -12.10 -21.52 7.44
N LEU A 270 -11.37 -21.77 8.53
CA LEU A 270 -11.99 -22.07 9.84
C LEU A 270 -12.84 -20.91 10.37
N LYS A 271 -12.38 -19.67 10.19
CA LYS A 271 -13.14 -18.46 10.53
C LYS A 271 -14.48 -18.42 9.78
N THR A 272 -14.46 -18.76 8.50
CA THR A 272 -15.67 -18.75 7.65
C THR A 272 -16.63 -19.87 8.04
N ILE A 273 -16.12 -21.07 8.36
CA ILE A 273 -16.93 -22.17 8.90
C ILE A 273 -17.62 -21.76 10.20
N ALA A 274 -16.87 -21.12 11.13
CA ALA A 274 -17.44 -20.66 12.39
C ALA A 274 -18.54 -19.61 12.21
N ALA A 275 -18.40 -18.75 11.21
CA ALA A 275 -19.34 -17.67 10.89
C ALA A 275 -20.54 -18.13 10.05
N SER A 276 -20.54 -19.36 9.49
CA SER A 276 -21.64 -19.85 8.63
C SER A 276 -22.92 -20.05 9.44
N ASN A 277 -24.08 -19.84 8.77
CA ASN A 277 -25.41 -19.90 9.39
C ASN A 277 -25.93 -21.34 9.40
N GLY A 278 -25.69 -22.11 10.47
CA GLY A 278 -26.46 -23.27 10.94
C GLY A 278 -26.83 -24.44 9.99
N ARG A 279 -26.75 -24.25 8.67
CA ARG A 279 -27.04 -25.28 7.65
C ARG A 279 -25.87 -26.20 7.34
N VAL A 280 -24.69 -25.84 7.82
CA VAL A 280 -23.42 -26.57 7.60
C VAL A 280 -23.06 -27.28 8.87
N ASP A 281 -22.80 -28.58 8.78
CA ASP A 281 -22.16 -29.31 9.91
C ASP A 281 -20.74 -28.78 10.10
N LYS A 282 -20.58 -27.82 11.01
CA LYS A 282 -19.32 -27.15 11.33
C LYS A 282 -18.27 -28.13 11.83
N ILE A 283 -18.70 -29.17 12.56
CA ILE A 283 -17.81 -30.19 13.10
C ILE A 283 -17.24 -31.01 11.95
N GLN A 284 -18.11 -31.46 11.03
CA GLN A 284 -17.68 -32.26 9.89
C GLN A 284 -16.75 -31.47 8.98
N LYS A 285 -17.09 -30.20 8.69
CA LYS A 285 -16.21 -29.31 7.91
C LYS A 285 -14.89 -29.03 8.60
N GLY A 286 -14.89 -28.83 9.91
CA GLY A 286 -13.65 -28.68 10.69
C GLY A 286 -12.74 -29.91 10.59
N LYS A 287 -13.31 -31.13 10.64
CA LYS A 287 -12.57 -32.39 10.42
C LYS A 287 -11.97 -32.48 9.01
N GLU A 288 -12.71 -32.04 7.98
CA GLU A 288 -12.19 -31.98 6.59
C GLU A 288 -10.97 -31.07 6.48
N VAL A 289 -11.01 -29.89 7.12
CA VAL A 289 -9.86 -28.95 7.18
C VAL A 289 -8.65 -29.63 7.81
N ILE A 290 -8.84 -30.32 8.96
CA ILE A 290 -7.74 -31.03 9.64
C ILE A 290 -7.16 -32.13 8.75
N MET A 291 -8.03 -32.88 8.08
CA MET A 291 -7.60 -33.95 7.19
C MET A 291 -6.77 -33.39 6.04
N MET A 292 -7.21 -32.29 5.43
CA MET A 292 -6.49 -31.62 4.35
C MET A 292 -5.14 -31.05 4.84
N MET A 293 -5.09 -30.46 6.02
CA MET A 293 -3.82 -30.01 6.64
C MET A 293 -2.82 -31.17 6.82
N LYS A 294 -3.30 -32.32 7.28
CA LYS A 294 -2.47 -33.52 7.46
C LYS A 294 -1.97 -34.10 6.14
N THR A 295 -2.82 -34.19 5.12
CA THR A 295 -2.41 -34.71 3.79
C THR A 295 -1.33 -33.86 3.14
N HIS A 296 -1.26 -32.57 3.46
CA HIS A 296 -0.23 -31.64 2.93
C HIS A 296 0.92 -31.41 3.92
N ASN A 297 1.08 -32.29 4.93
CA ASN A 297 2.13 -32.21 5.95
C ASN A 297 2.16 -30.88 6.71
N PHE A 298 1.01 -30.19 6.80
CA PHE A 298 0.89 -28.96 7.53
C PHE A 298 0.50 -29.24 9.01
N CYS A 299 1.36 -28.85 9.94
CA CYS A 299 1.05 -28.95 11.38
C CYS A 299 0.30 -27.72 11.86
N PRO A 300 -0.97 -27.86 12.34
CA PRO A 300 -1.71 -26.73 12.86
C PRO A 300 -1.00 -26.12 14.09
N ASN A 301 -0.85 -24.80 14.07
CA ASN A 301 -0.36 -24.04 15.21
C ASN A 301 -1.38 -24.03 16.37
N GLY A 302 -1.01 -23.47 17.52
CA GLY A 302 -1.87 -23.43 18.71
C GLY A 302 -3.20 -22.71 18.47
N ASP A 303 -3.21 -21.67 17.64
CA ASP A 303 -4.40 -20.86 17.35
C ASP A 303 -5.39 -21.61 16.47
N ILE A 304 -4.90 -22.31 15.44
CA ILE A 304 -5.73 -23.18 14.61
C ILE A 304 -6.35 -24.30 15.43
N ARG A 305 -5.54 -24.97 16.31
CA ARG A 305 -6.05 -26.02 17.20
C ARG A 305 -7.15 -25.49 18.12
N ARG A 306 -6.99 -24.31 18.70
CA ARG A 306 -8.02 -23.66 19.54
C ARG A 306 -9.30 -23.38 18.75
N LYS A 307 -9.19 -22.86 17.52
CA LYS A 307 -10.36 -22.60 16.66
C LYS A 307 -11.11 -23.87 16.29
N ILE A 308 -10.40 -24.97 16.05
CA ILE A 308 -11.00 -26.28 15.80
C ILE A 308 -11.77 -26.78 17.02
N LEU A 309 -11.20 -26.64 18.25
CA LEU A 309 -11.89 -27.00 19.48
C LEU A 309 -13.15 -26.16 19.69
N LEU A 310 -13.12 -24.87 19.42
CA LEU A 310 -14.30 -24.00 19.51
C LEU A 310 -15.43 -24.39 18.54
N LEU A 311 -15.13 -25.06 17.43
CA LEU A 311 -16.14 -25.61 16.51
C LEU A 311 -16.79 -26.87 17.07
N SER A 312 -16.12 -27.60 18.00
CA SER A 312 -16.68 -28.81 18.66
C SER A 312 -17.62 -28.48 19.82
N ASP A 313 -17.50 -27.26 20.37
CA ASP A 313 -18.28 -26.81 21.54
C ASP A 313 -19.49 -25.94 21.15
N SER A 314 -19.68 -25.67 19.85
CA SER A 314 -20.77 -24.87 19.24
C SER A 314 -21.75 -25.73 18.45
#